data_dd9b2b2bc28259616654af970d9db8d0
#
_entry.id   dd9b2b2bc28259616654af970d9db8d0
#
_cell.length_a   1.000
_cell.length_b   1.000
_cell.length_c   1.000
_cell.angle_alpha   90.00
_cell.angle_beta   90.00
_cell.angle_gamma   90.00
#
_symmetry.space_group_name_H-M   'P 1'
#
loop_
_entity.id
_entity.type
_entity.pdbx_description
1 polymer ?
#
loop_
_entity_poly.entity_id
_entity_poly.type
_entity_poly.pdbx_seq_one_letter_code
_entity_poly.pdbx_strand_id
1 'polypeptide(L)'
;MITHVVMMKFKPEVTDDQIADLEASFEELPDKITEIQSYEFGRDVVRSERSYDFALVSIFANLDTLKHYQTHPAHLVVVQKLQAMCEQIIAVDFEASKLPTIDPDLDPHSDPWNDPKLFQRA
;
A
#
# COMPACT_ATOMS: atom_id res chain seq x y z
N MET A 1 -13.61 -7.73 3.14
CA MET A 1 -12.93 -6.43 2.98
C MET A 1 -11.82 -6.56 1.94
N ILE A 2 -11.61 -5.52 1.17
CA ILE A 2 -10.58 -5.52 0.12
C ILE A 2 -9.36 -4.77 0.63
N THR A 3 -8.20 -5.40 0.55
CA THR A 3 -6.91 -4.77 0.81
C THR A 3 -6.27 -4.40 -0.52
N HIS A 4 -6.02 -3.12 -0.69
CA HIS A 4 -5.42 -2.54 -1.89
C HIS A 4 -3.96 -2.18 -1.59
N VAL A 5 -3.03 -2.81 -2.29
CA VAL A 5 -1.59 -2.61 -2.10
C VAL A 5 -1.00 -2.03 -3.38
N VAL A 6 -0.32 -0.91 -3.25
CA VAL A 6 0.38 -0.26 -4.37
C VAL A 6 1.84 -0.08 -4.01
N MET A 7 2.72 -0.43 -4.92
CA MET A 7 4.16 -0.19 -4.79
C MET A 7 4.63 0.70 -5.94
N MET A 8 5.49 1.65 -5.62
CA MET A 8 5.90 2.72 -6.52
C MET A 8 7.42 2.77 -6.63
N LYS A 9 7.89 2.87 -7.86
CA LYS A 9 9.29 3.13 -8.15
C LYS A 9 9.38 4.51 -8.81
N PHE A 10 10.12 5.42 -8.19
CA PHE A 10 10.26 6.79 -8.67
C PHE A 10 11.31 6.90 -9.76
N LYS A 11 11.14 7.89 -10.61
CA LYS A 11 12.19 8.29 -11.57
C LYS A 11 13.41 8.81 -10.82
N PRO A 12 14.62 8.62 -11.38
CA PRO A 12 15.86 9.02 -10.68
C PRO A 12 15.92 10.51 -10.29
N GLU A 13 15.27 11.38 -11.06
CA GLU A 13 15.28 12.82 -10.84
C GLU A 13 14.31 13.30 -9.75
N VAL A 14 13.47 12.40 -9.20
CA VAL A 14 12.52 12.77 -8.15
C VAL A 14 13.26 13.17 -6.88
N THR A 15 12.90 14.34 -6.35
CA THR A 15 13.52 14.90 -5.15
C THR A 15 12.81 14.47 -3.88
N ASP A 16 13.51 14.60 -2.76
CA ASP A 16 12.93 14.34 -1.43
C ASP A 16 11.73 15.25 -1.15
N ASP A 17 11.79 16.50 -1.58
CA ASP A 17 10.69 17.45 -1.42
C ASP A 17 9.45 17.02 -2.20
N GLN A 18 9.62 16.45 -3.38
CA GLN A 18 8.51 15.91 -4.16
C GLN A 18 7.86 14.70 -3.47
N ILE A 19 8.67 13.86 -2.87
CA ILE A 19 8.15 12.71 -2.10
C ILE A 19 7.40 13.20 -0.87
N ALA A 20 7.90 14.21 -0.17
CA ALA A 20 7.22 14.81 0.98
C ALA A 20 5.88 15.42 0.57
N ASP A 21 5.80 16.07 -0.57
CA ASP A 21 4.55 16.59 -1.12
C ASP A 21 3.54 15.46 -1.42
N LEU A 22 4.03 14.36 -1.98
CA LEU A 22 3.19 13.17 -2.22
C LEU A 22 2.66 12.58 -0.92
N GLU A 23 3.49 12.47 0.11
CA GLU A 23 3.07 12.00 1.44
C GLU A 23 1.98 12.88 2.02
N ALA A 24 2.11 14.20 1.92
CA ALA A 24 1.09 15.14 2.38
C ALA A 24 -0.23 14.94 1.61
N SER A 25 -0.16 14.69 0.31
CA SER A 25 -1.35 14.41 -0.50
C SER A 25 -2.05 13.13 -0.07
N PHE A 26 -1.31 12.07 0.24
CA PHE A 26 -1.89 10.82 0.74
C PHE A 26 -2.54 11.02 2.12
N GLU A 27 -1.93 11.80 3.01
CA GLU A 27 -2.48 12.05 4.34
C GLU A 27 -3.86 12.72 4.30
N GLU A 28 -4.11 13.53 3.29
CA GLU A 28 -5.38 14.25 3.14
C GLU A 28 -6.51 13.37 2.60
N LEU A 29 -6.20 12.28 1.87
CA LEU A 29 -7.22 11.49 1.18
C LEU A 29 -8.26 10.85 2.10
N PRO A 30 -7.90 10.28 3.27
CA PRO A 30 -8.92 9.71 4.16
C PRO A 30 -9.98 10.70 4.63
N ASP A 31 -9.62 11.98 4.77
CA ASP A 31 -10.57 13.03 5.15
C ASP A 31 -11.48 13.43 4.00
N LYS A 32 -11.04 13.23 2.76
CA LYS A 32 -11.78 13.62 1.56
C LYS A 32 -12.61 12.47 0.99
N ILE A 33 -12.21 11.23 1.24
CA ILE A 33 -12.84 10.03 0.67
C ILE A 33 -13.27 9.12 1.82
N THR A 34 -14.57 9.13 2.12
CA THR A 34 -15.12 8.43 3.28
C THR A 34 -15.11 6.91 3.13
N GLU A 35 -14.95 6.37 1.92
CA GLU A 35 -14.89 4.94 1.66
C GLU A 35 -13.58 4.30 2.15
N ILE A 36 -12.57 5.09 2.41
CA ILE A 36 -11.29 4.59 2.93
C ILE A 36 -11.46 4.20 4.40
N GLN A 37 -11.29 2.91 4.71
CA GLN A 37 -11.37 2.41 6.08
C GLN A 37 -10.03 2.42 6.80
N SER A 38 -8.94 2.20 6.07
CA SER A 38 -7.57 2.24 6.59
C SER A 38 -6.65 2.70 5.48
N TYR A 39 -5.65 3.48 5.84
CA TYR A 39 -4.72 4.06 4.87
C TYR A 39 -3.35 4.19 5.50
N GLU A 40 -2.40 3.39 5.02
CA GLU A 40 -1.01 3.43 5.48
C GLU A 40 -0.08 3.54 4.28
N PHE A 41 0.97 4.31 4.43
CA PHE A 41 1.94 4.50 3.37
C PHE A 41 3.31 4.86 3.98
N GLY A 42 4.35 4.65 3.18
CA GLY A 42 5.68 4.98 3.64
C GLY A 42 6.74 4.71 2.59
N ARG A 43 7.91 5.30 2.84
CA ARG A 43 9.11 5.11 2.03
C ARG A 43 9.79 3.80 2.40
N ASP A 44 10.42 3.16 1.41
CA ASP A 44 11.26 2.00 1.66
C ASP A 44 12.44 2.37 2.57
N VAL A 45 12.72 1.52 3.56
CA VAL A 45 13.81 1.73 4.51
C VAL A 45 14.96 0.74 4.34
N VAL A 46 14.76 -0.33 3.57
CA VAL A 46 15.78 -1.36 3.35
C VAL A 46 16.74 -0.99 2.24
N ARG A 47 16.24 -0.40 1.16
CA ARG A 47 17.01 0.06 0.01
C ARG A 47 17.84 -1.06 -0.63
N SER A 48 17.23 -2.24 -0.81
CA SER A 48 17.85 -3.35 -1.53
C SER A 48 17.64 -3.21 -3.04
N GLU A 49 18.33 -4.04 -3.82
CA GLU A 49 18.15 -4.08 -5.28
C GLU A 49 16.73 -4.45 -5.70
N ARG A 50 15.99 -5.18 -4.84
CA ARG A 50 14.62 -5.59 -5.09
C ARG A 50 13.59 -4.62 -4.56
N SER A 51 14.01 -3.63 -3.77
CA SER A 51 13.09 -2.71 -3.14
C SER A 51 12.54 -1.69 -4.13
N TYR A 52 11.23 -1.51 -4.10
CA TYR A 52 10.59 -0.32 -4.65
C TYR A 52 10.79 0.82 -3.66
N ASP A 53 10.42 2.03 -4.05
CA ASP A 53 10.75 3.23 -3.27
C ASP A 53 9.68 3.60 -2.25
N PHE A 54 8.43 3.20 -2.48
CA PHE A 54 7.29 3.64 -1.70
C PHE A 54 6.15 2.63 -1.79
N ALA A 55 5.39 2.49 -0.71
CA ALA A 55 4.22 1.61 -0.69
C ALA A 55 3.03 2.28 -0.04
N LEU A 56 1.84 1.93 -0.51
CA LEU A 56 0.56 2.34 0.04
C LEU A 56 -0.29 1.10 0.26
N VAL A 57 -0.85 0.98 1.47
CA VAL A 57 -1.79 -0.09 1.82
C VAL A 57 -3.08 0.55 2.30
N SER A 58 -4.19 0.19 1.66
CA SER A 58 -5.50 0.73 2.01
C SER A 58 -6.54 -0.38 2.09
N ILE A 59 -7.58 -0.15 2.87
CA ILE A 59 -8.65 -1.14 3.09
C ILE A 59 -9.99 -0.50 2.73
N PHE A 60 -10.81 -1.26 2.00
CA PHE A 60 -12.14 -0.88 1.55
C PHE A 60 -13.15 -1.98 1.91
N ALA A 61 -14.40 -1.60 2.12
CA ALA A 61 -15.44 -2.55 2.50
C ALA A 61 -15.68 -3.61 1.41
N ASN A 62 -15.65 -3.19 0.14
CA ASN A 62 -15.92 -4.05 -1.02
C ASN A 62 -15.34 -3.44 -2.29
N LEU A 63 -15.51 -4.13 -3.42
CA LEU A 63 -15.00 -3.66 -4.71
C LEU A 63 -15.67 -2.37 -5.19
N ASP A 64 -16.93 -2.16 -4.86
CA ASP A 64 -17.64 -0.93 -5.26
C ASP A 64 -17.05 0.29 -4.57
N THR A 65 -16.74 0.21 -3.28
CA THR A 65 -16.10 1.31 -2.54
C THR A 65 -14.68 1.55 -3.01
N LEU A 66 -13.93 0.50 -3.37
CA LEU A 66 -12.62 0.65 -3.99
C LEU A 66 -12.73 1.42 -5.32
N LYS A 67 -13.73 1.09 -6.13
CA LYS A 67 -13.97 1.75 -7.41
C LYS A 67 -14.32 3.23 -7.22
N HIS A 68 -15.14 3.56 -6.23
CA HIS A 68 -15.45 4.94 -5.89
C HIS A 68 -14.20 5.74 -5.52
N TYR A 69 -13.30 5.12 -4.74
CA TYR A 69 -12.01 5.72 -4.41
C TYR A 69 -11.18 5.97 -5.66
N GLN A 70 -11.05 4.97 -6.52
CA GLN A 70 -10.20 5.06 -7.72
C GLN A 70 -10.66 6.15 -8.69
N THR A 71 -11.95 6.40 -8.75
CA THR A 71 -12.53 7.41 -9.66
C THR A 71 -12.82 8.75 -8.98
N HIS A 72 -12.58 8.86 -7.68
CA HIS A 72 -12.84 10.08 -6.93
C HIS A 72 -11.91 11.22 -7.41
N PRO A 73 -12.45 12.46 -7.61
CA PRO A 73 -11.62 13.57 -8.09
C PRO A 73 -10.38 13.85 -7.26
N ALA A 74 -10.47 13.73 -5.92
CA ALA A 74 -9.33 13.92 -5.03
C ALA A 74 -8.24 12.88 -5.27
N HIS A 75 -8.60 11.63 -5.56
CA HIS A 75 -7.65 10.56 -5.89
C HIS A 75 -7.01 10.80 -7.26
N LEU A 76 -7.79 11.25 -8.24
CA LEU A 76 -7.28 11.50 -9.59
C LEU A 76 -6.18 12.57 -9.61
N VAL A 77 -6.25 13.57 -8.73
CA VAL A 77 -5.18 14.58 -8.58
C VAL A 77 -3.88 13.91 -8.12
N VAL A 78 -3.95 12.99 -7.18
CA VAL A 78 -2.79 12.25 -6.69
C VAL A 78 -2.25 11.31 -7.77
N VAL A 79 -3.13 10.67 -8.53
CA VAL A 79 -2.73 9.82 -9.66
C VAL A 79 -1.90 10.60 -10.68
N GLN A 80 -2.28 11.84 -10.97
CA GLN A 80 -1.50 12.71 -11.87
C GLN A 80 -0.08 12.96 -11.34
N LYS A 81 0.05 13.20 -10.03
CA LYS A 81 1.37 13.34 -9.39
C LYS A 81 2.19 12.07 -9.53
N LEU A 82 1.57 10.91 -9.27
CA LEU A 82 2.24 9.62 -9.39
C LEU A 82 2.70 9.33 -10.81
N GLN A 83 1.89 9.64 -11.81
CA GLN A 83 2.25 9.46 -13.22
C GLN A 83 3.47 10.29 -13.61
N ALA A 84 3.60 11.49 -13.04
CA ALA A 84 4.74 12.37 -13.29
C ALA A 84 6.00 11.89 -12.56
N MET A 85 5.87 11.29 -11.39
CA MET A 85 6.98 10.92 -10.51
C MET A 85 7.46 9.49 -10.71
N CYS A 86 6.58 8.57 -11.09
CA CYS A 86 6.87 7.14 -11.06
C CYS A 86 7.34 6.62 -12.41
N GLU A 87 8.39 5.81 -12.36
CA GLU A 87 8.87 4.99 -13.45
C GLU A 87 8.01 3.74 -13.58
N GLN A 88 7.54 3.21 -12.44
CA GLN A 88 6.72 2.01 -12.37
C GLN A 88 5.78 2.07 -11.18
N ILE A 89 4.55 1.61 -11.39
CA ILE A 89 3.54 1.45 -10.33
C ILE A 89 2.95 0.06 -10.51
N ILE A 90 2.93 -0.71 -9.44
CA ILE A 90 2.29 -2.04 -9.43
C ILE A 90 1.30 -2.12 -8.29
N ALA A 91 0.27 -2.96 -8.48
CA ALA A 91 -0.80 -3.08 -7.50
C ALA A 91 -1.27 -4.53 -7.36
N VAL A 92 -1.72 -4.86 -6.16
CA VAL A 92 -2.43 -6.10 -5.88
C VAL A 92 -3.63 -5.75 -5.01
N ASP A 93 -4.79 -6.25 -5.40
CA ASP A 93 -6.03 -6.11 -4.64
C ASP A 93 -6.49 -7.50 -4.23
N PHE A 94 -6.63 -7.73 -2.94
CA PHE A 94 -7.06 -9.04 -2.47
C PHE A 94 -8.14 -8.91 -1.41
N GLU A 95 -8.99 -9.92 -1.36
CA GLU A 95 -9.97 -10.01 -0.30
C GLU A 95 -9.30 -10.55 0.95
N ALA A 96 -9.24 -9.73 2.00
CA ALA A 96 -8.68 -10.15 3.26
C ALA A 96 -9.58 -11.22 3.88
N SER A 97 -9.01 -12.36 4.21
CA SER A 97 -9.68 -13.33 5.04
C SER A 97 -10.05 -12.68 6.37
N LYS A 98 -11.11 -13.16 6.99
CA LYS A 98 -11.54 -12.70 8.32
C LYS A 98 -10.33 -12.49 9.22
N LEU A 99 -10.42 -11.47 10.12
CA LEU A 99 -9.46 -11.26 11.19
C LEU A 99 -8.89 -12.59 11.66
N PRO A 100 -7.56 -12.73 11.74
CA PRO A 100 -6.98 -13.98 12.21
C PRO A 100 -7.60 -14.31 13.56
N THR A 101 -8.51 -15.28 13.58
CA THR A 101 -8.92 -15.89 14.81
C THR A 101 -7.64 -16.48 15.40
N ILE A 102 -7.28 -16.02 16.58
CA ILE A 102 -6.21 -16.67 17.34
C ILE A 102 -6.66 -18.11 17.48
N ASP A 103 -6.04 -19.00 16.72
CA ASP A 103 -6.27 -20.42 16.86
C ASP A 103 -5.70 -20.81 18.23
N PRO A 104 -6.52 -21.25 19.19
CA PRO A 104 -6.03 -21.61 20.52
C PRO A 104 -5.06 -22.80 20.50
N ASP A 105 -5.02 -23.54 19.38
CA ASP A 105 -4.09 -24.66 19.19
C ASP A 105 -2.75 -24.22 18.56
N LEU A 106 -2.64 -22.93 18.17
CA LEU A 106 -1.38 -22.40 17.68
C LEU A 106 -0.42 -22.17 18.85
N ASP A 107 0.74 -22.80 18.76
CA ASP A 107 1.85 -22.55 19.70
C ASP A 107 2.20 -21.06 19.62
N PRO A 108 2.12 -20.30 20.73
CA PRO A 108 2.48 -18.87 20.71
C PRO A 108 3.94 -18.61 20.33
N HIS A 109 4.78 -19.64 20.32
CA HIS A 109 6.18 -19.56 19.90
C HIS A 109 6.38 -19.97 18.44
N SER A 110 5.36 -20.48 17.76
CA SER A 110 5.47 -20.78 16.33
C SER A 110 5.04 -19.55 15.53
N ASP A 111 6.03 -18.88 14.97
CA ASP A 111 5.83 -17.80 14.01
C ASP A 111 5.85 -18.43 12.61
N PRO A 112 4.70 -18.52 11.91
CA PRO A 112 4.66 -19.12 10.57
C PRO A 112 5.51 -18.34 9.55
N TRP A 113 5.86 -17.09 9.85
CA TRP A 113 6.71 -16.25 9.00
C TRP A 113 8.19 -16.47 9.27
N ASN A 114 8.55 -17.19 10.32
CA ASN A 114 9.93 -17.47 10.73
C ASN A 114 10.38 -18.89 10.31
N ASP A 115 9.77 -19.43 9.27
CA ASP A 115 10.21 -20.68 8.67
C ASP A 115 11.37 -20.39 7.70
N PRO A 116 12.58 -20.93 7.94
CA PRO A 116 13.71 -20.70 7.04
C PRO A 116 13.45 -21.11 5.61
N LYS A 117 12.51 -22.03 5.37
CA LYS A 117 12.14 -22.50 4.02
C LYS A 117 11.41 -21.42 3.22
N LEU A 118 10.69 -20.50 3.88
CA LEU A 118 9.99 -19.41 3.22
C LEU A 118 10.96 -18.37 2.65
N PHE A 119 12.10 -18.18 3.31
CA PHE A 119 13.12 -17.22 2.86
C PHE A 119 13.96 -17.74 1.70
N GLN A 120 13.99 -19.04 1.46
CA GLN A 120 14.73 -19.64 0.36
C GLN A 120 14.02 -19.49 -0.99
N ARG A 121 12.72 -19.11 -0.98
CA ARG A 121 11.91 -18.95 -2.19
C ARG A 121 11.71 -17.49 -2.59
N ALA A 122 12.17 -16.58 -1.80
CA ALA A 122 12.01 -15.15 -2.07
C ALA A 122 13.13 -14.61 -2.95
#